data_c1e7e3ea4c4f2d690a2b805618a8e5da
#
_entry.id   c1e7e3ea4c4f2d690a2b805618a8e5da
#
_cell.length_a   1.000
_cell.length_b   1.000
_cell.length_c   1.000
_cell.angle_alpha   90.00
_cell.angle_beta   90.00
_cell.angle_gamma   90.00
#
_symmetry.space_group_name_H-M   'P 1'
#
loop_
_entity.id
_entity.type
_entity.pdbx_description
1 polymer ?
#
loop_
_entity_poly.entity_id
_entity_poly.type
_entity_poly.pdbx_seq_one_letter_code
_entity_poly.pdbx_strand_id
1 'polypeptide(L)'
;DDINASLACVKRIRKKMERSSVDNYDEYLQLKSDLNEEKSAHTQQLLEIEKELHMLREQKAVSSAKLSKARSNYETLLKKQSINDISARALLAFNELQHILYQKSIRTVEEGFRECFTSLINKSDLIDGIHIDGSLNVLPYKKKRFKAADIYKVFGKNGAEYLIAQIGLYAYEVLQDKIIAREEEFELPVEVKQQLSAGEKQIFIMALYHGLSRLNKINVPYIVDTPFARIDKEHRSNILANFFTKLNGQILILSTDEEIVGNYQEMVSDLLSNTFVLNHTPGGNTEILKDTYFGGQAKDDQ
;
A
#
# COMPACT_ATOMS: atom_id res chain seq x y z
N ASP A 1 -55.68 115.55 -45.63
CA ASP A 1 -54.24 115.20 -45.79
C ASP A 1 -53.88 113.93 -45.08
N ASP A 2 -54.60 113.57 -44.01
CA ASP A 2 -54.26 112.33 -43.19
C ASP A 2 -54.58 111.02 -43.87
N ILE A 3 -55.60 110.98 -44.74
CA ILE A 3 -55.97 109.74 -45.45
C ILE A 3 -54.89 109.37 -46.53
N ASN A 4 -54.35 110.37 -47.15
CA ASN A 4 -53.26 110.16 -48.19
C ASN A 4 -51.95 109.74 -47.53
N ALA A 5 -51.69 110.23 -46.31
CA ALA A 5 -50.46 109.85 -45.56
C ALA A 5 -50.59 108.41 -45.04
N SER A 6 -51.79 108.05 -44.59
CA SER A 6 -52.12 106.65 -44.17
C SER A 6 -52.07 105.65 -45.31
N LEU A 7 -52.59 106.07 -46.51
CA LEU A 7 -52.58 105.22 -47.70
C LEU A 7 -51.12 105.01 -48.23
N ALA A 8 -50.30 106.09 -48.12
CA ALA A 8 -48.91 105.99 -48.49
C ALA A 8 -48.09 105.09 -47.52
N CYS A 9 -48.49 105.12 -46.21
CA CYS A 9 -47.88 104.22 -45.21
C CYS A 9 -48.28 102.75 -45.46
N VAL A 10 -49.55 102.51 -45.74
CA VAL A 10 -50.06 101.14 -46.09
C VAL A 10 -49.42 100.60 -47.36
N LYS A 11 -49.27 101.47 -48.42
CA LYS A 11 -48.54 101.12 -49.66
C LYS A 11 -47.04 100.82 -49.36
N ARG A 12 -46.50 101.58 -48.51
CA ARG A 12 -45.05 101.37 -48.13
C ARG A 12 -44.87 100.13 -47.29
N ILE A 13 -45.78 99.82 -46.38
CA ILE A 13 -45.77 98.60 -45.64
C ILE A 13 -46.05 97.40 -46.54
N ARG A 14 -47.01 97.51 -47.45
CA ARG A 14 -47.30 96.47 -48.46
C ARG A 14 -46.13 96.16 -49.32
N LYS A 15 -45.46 97.23 -49.83
CA LYS A 15 -44.23 97.14 -50.65
C LYS A 15 -43.05 96.61 -49.87
N LYS A 16 -43.01 96.83 -48.52
CA LYS A 16 -42.02 96.18 -47.63
C LYS A 16 -42.38 94.73 -47.35
N MET A 17 -43.66 94.41 -47.21
CA MET A 17 -44.09 92.99 -47.09
C MET A 17 -43.86 92.23 -48.39
N GLU A 18 -44.10 92.86 -49.59
CA GLU A 18 -43.78 92.25 -50.92
C GLU A 18 -42.29 92.11 -51.15
N ARG A 19 -41.45 92.95 -50.55
CA ARG A 19 -39.98 92.92 -50.61
C ARG A 19 -39.33 92.04 -49.51
N SER A 20 -40.07 91.81 -48.48
CA SER A 20 -39.69 90.81 -47.47
C SER A 20 -40.20 89.52 -48.01
N SER A 21 -39.35 88.84 -48.67
CA SER A 21 -39.47 87.68 -49.50
C SER A 21 -40.39 86.62 -48.96
N VAL A 22 -41.59 86.54 -49.50
CA VAL A 22 -42.47 85.36 -49.39
C VAL A 22 -41.70 84.15 -49.84
N ASP A 23 -40.86 84.26 -50.86
CA ASP A 23 -40.00 83.17 -51.37
C ASP A 23 -39.02 82.65 -50.29
N ASN A 24 -38.40 83.49 -49.44
CA ASN A 24 -37.52 83.02 -48.35
C ASN A 24 -38.30 82.36 -47.20
N TYR A 25 -39.59 82.65 -47.06
CA TYR A 25 -40.41 82.04 -45.96
C TYR A 25 -40.86 80.62 -46.34
N ASP A 26 -41.24 80.42 -47.58
CA ASP A 26 -41.59 79.10 -48.11
C ASP A 26 -40.36 78.17 -48.14
N GLU A 27 -39.20 78.70 -48.56
CA GLU A 27 -37.93 78.00 -48.54
C GLU A 27 -37.53 77.62 -47.10
N TYR A 28 -37.75 78.57 -46.13
CA TYR A 28 -37.52 78.30 -44.73
C TYR A 28 -38.51 77.28 -44.17
N LEU A 29 -39.81 77.25 -44.53
CA LEU A 29 -40.80 76.26 -44.12
C LEU A 29 -40.43 74.90 -44.74
N GLN A 30 -39.96 74.86 -45.97
CA GLN A 30 -39.51 73.63 -46.61
C GLN A 30 -38.28 73.07 -45.93
N LEU A 31 -37.25 73.92 -45.70
CA LEU A 31 -36.06 73.48 -44.91
C LEU A 31 -36.39 73.05 -43.54
N LYS A 32 -37.35 73.68 -42.86
CA LYS A 32 -37.83 73.28 -41.50
C LYS A 32 -38.57 71.93 -41.56
N SER A 33 -39.34 71.67 -42.64
CA SER A 33 -39.99 70.35 -42.83
C SER A 33 -38.98 69.26 -43.04
N ASP A 34 -38.01 69.52 -43.98
CA ASP A 34 -36.95 68.55 -44.25
C ASP A 34 -36.09 68.25 -43.02
N LEU A 35 -35.69 69.27 -42.25
CA LEU A 35 -34.99 69.07 -40.99
C LEU A 35 -35.79 68.33 -39.92
N ASN A 36 -37.12 68.51 -39.87
CA ASN A 36 -37.99 67.76 -38.99
C ASN A 36 -38.12 66.29 -39.40
N GLU A 37 -38.21 66.01 -40.72
CA GLU A 37 -38.19 64.62 -41.24
C GLU A 37 -36.86 63.95 -40.95
N GLU A 38 -35.71 64.62 -41.20
CA GLU A 38 -34.38 64.12 -40.89
C GLU A 38 -34.21 63.87 -39.40
N LYS A 39 -34.66 64.81 -38.54
CA LYS A 39 -34.68 64.64 -37.08
C LYS A 39 -35.54 63.45 -36.68
N SER A 40 -36.72 63.27 -37.30
CA SER A 40 -37.58 62.11 -37.00
C SER A 40 -36.93 60.81 -37.39
N ALA A 41 -36.28 60.73 -38.57
CA ALA A 41 -35.56 59.57 -39.04
C ALA A 41 -34.38 59.21 -38.11
N HIS A 42 -33.61 60.20 -37.72
CA HIS A 42 -32.51 59.97 -36.75
C HIS A 42 -33.01 59.56 -35.36
N THR A 43 -34.12 60.09 -34.92
CA THR A 43 -34.73 59.69 -33.65
C THR A 43 -35.20 58.23 -33.69
N GLN A 44 -35.76 57.77 -34.80
CA GLN A 44 -36.10 56.37 -35.01
C GLN A 44 -34.85 55.45 -35.01
N GLN A 45 -33.83 55.85 -35.74
CA GLN A 45 -32.54 55.12 -35.76
C GLN A 45 -31.91 55.02 -34.39
N LEU A 46 -31.92 56.09 -33.60
CA LEU A 46 -31.48 56.04 -32.19
C LEU A 46 -32.25 55.06 -31.34
N LEU A 47 -33.58 55.00 -31.50
CA LEU A 47 -34.44 54.10 -30.79
C LEU A 47 -34.20 52.61 -31.15
N GLU A 48 -33.90 52.37 -32.44
CA GLU A 48 -33.50 51.02 -32.90
C GLU A 48 -32.15 50.58 -32.32
N ILE A 49 -31.16 51.48 -32.39
CA ILE A 49 -29.81 51.23 -31.83
C ILE A 49 -29.88 51.02 -30.33
N GLU A 50 -30.70 51.77 -29.59
CA GLU A 50 -30.88 51.57 -28.16
C GLU A 50 -31.52 50.23 -27.86
N LYS A 51 -32.48 49.76 -28.63
CA LYS A 51 -33.03 48.39 -28.50
C LYS A 51 -32.02 47.32 -28.77
N GLU A 52 -31.23 47.43 -29.84
CA GLU A 52 -30.16 46.49 -30.13
C GLU A 52 -29.09 46.46 -29.05
N LEU A 53 -28.70 47.61 -28.53
CA LEU A 53 -27.77 47.75 -27.43
C LEU A 53 -28.29 47.03 -26.13
N HIS A 54 -29.58 47.20 -25.87
CA HIS A 54 -30.20 46.52 -24.74
C HIS A 54 -30.18 45.00 -24.91
N MET A 55 -30.58 44.47 -26.06
CA MET A 55 -30.50 43.03 -26.37
C MET A 55 -29.08 42.46 -26.30
N LEU A 56 -28.11 43.19 -26.85
CA LEU A 56 -26.71 42.76 -26.78
C LEU A 56 -26.15 42.78 -25.39
N ARG A 57 -26.55 43.73 -24.54
CA ARG A 57 -26.20 43.76 -23.10
C ARG A 57 -26.76 42.55 -22.34
N GLU A 58 -28.04 42.19 -22.61
CA GLU A 58 -28.64 40.99 -22.02
C GLU A 58 -27.94 39.71 -22.48
N GLN A 59 -27.66 39.58 -23.79
CA GLN A 59 -26.93 38.44 -24.33
C GLN A 59 -25.51 38.32 -23.72
N LYS A 60 -24.83 39.46 -23.56
CA LYS A 60 -23.53 39.53 -22.90
C LYS A 60 -23.61 39.08 -21.43
N ALA A 61 -24.62 39.50 -20.69
CA ALA A 61 -24.82 39.10 -19.30
C ALA A 61 -25.07 37.59 -19.18
N VAL A 62 -25.93 37.02 -20.05
CA VAL A 62 -26.19 35.59 -20.08
C VAL A 62 -24.94 34.79 -20.45
N SER A 63 -24.21 35.24 -21.47
CA SER A 63 -22.98 34.57 -21.91
C SER A 63 -21.88 34.66 -20.86
N SER A 64 -21.76 35.78 -20.16
CA SER A 64 -20.82 35.97 -19.05
C SER A 64 -21.14 35.04 -17.88
N ALA A 65 -22.41 34.89 -17.53
CA ALA A 65 -22.86 33.96 -16.48
C ALA A 65 -22.56 32.49 -16.86
N LYS A 66 -22.83 32.11 -18.13
CA LYS A 66 -22.48 30.77 -18.63
C LYS A 66 -21.00 30.51 -18.57
N LEU A 67 -20.16 31.48 -18.97
CA LEU A 67 -18.72 31.37 -18.95
C LEU A 67 -18.18 31.23 -17.52
N SER A 68 -18.68 32.01 -16.57
CA SER A 68 -18.32 31.91 -15.16
C SER A 68 -18.64 30.53 -14.59
N LYS A 69 -19.85 30.00 -14.89
CA LYS A 69 -20.24 28.65 -14.45
C LYS A 69 -19.38 27.56 -15.09
N ALA A 70 -19.05 27.69 -16.36
CA ALA A 70 -18.16 26.74 -17.06
C ALA A 70 -16.75 26.74 -16.46
N ARG A 71 -16.19 27.92 -16.15
CA ARG A 71 -14.89 28.03 -15.47
C ARG A 71 -14.88 27.37 -14.10
N SER A 72 -15.88 27.64 -13.28
CA SER A 72 -16.01 27.00 -11.95
C SER A 72 -16.10 25.49 -12.05
N ASN A 73 -16.88 24.96 -13.00
CA ASN A 73 -16.97 23.53 -13.25
C ASN A 73 -15.62 22.93 -13.70
N TYR A 74 -14.91 23.62 -14.59
CA TYR A 74 -13.59 23.18 -15.07
C TYR A 74 -12.57 23.14 -13.93
N GLU A 75 -12.49 24.16 -13.10
CA GLU A 75 -11.63 24.18 -11.90
C GLU A 75 -11.94 23.03 -10.95
N THR A 76 -13.23 22.74 -10.74
CA THR A 76 -13.65 21.61 -9.91
C THR A 76 -13.22 20.26 -10.48
N LEU A 77 -13.31 20.09 -11.81
CA LEU A 77 -12.85 18.89 -12.50
C LEU A 77 -11.34 18.73 -12.42
N LEU A 78 -10.57 19.80 -12.61
CA LEU A 78 -9.11 19.78 -12.46
C LEU A 78 -8.69 19.37 -11.03
N LYS A 79 -9.36 19.90 -10.01
CA LYS A 79 -9.10 19.51 -8.61
C LYS A 79 -9.38 18.03 -8.39
N LYS A 80 -10.51 17.51 -8.91
CA LYS A 80 -10.84 16.07 -8.81
C LYS A 80 -9.81 15.19 -9.52
N GLN A 81 -9.37 15.59 -10.71
CA GLN A 81 -8.34 14.85 -11.46
C GLN A 81 -7.03 14.82 -10.68
N SER A 82 -6.57 15.95 -10.15
CA SER A 82 -5.37 16.03 -9.31
C SER A 82 -5.45 15.14 -8.06
N ILE A 83 -6.61 15.10 -7.39
CA ILE A 83 -6.83 14.21 -6.24
C ILE A 83 -6.74 12.73 -6.66
N ASN A 84 -7.35 12.37 -7.79
CA ASN A 84 -7.29 10.99 -8.31
C ASN A 84 -5.85 10.58 -8.64
N ASP A 85 -5.07 11.46 -9.27
CA ASP A 85 -3.66 11.19 -9.61
C ASP A 85 -2.79 11.03 -8.36
N ILE A 86 -3.02 11.85 -7.32
CA ILE A 86 -2.33 11.72 -6.03
C ILE A 86 -2.74 10.41 -5.34
N SER A 87 -4.02 10.07 -5.33
CA SER A 87 -4.53 8.84 -4.74
C SER A 87 -3.97 7.59 -5.43
N ALA A 88 -3.90 7.60 -6.77
CA ALA A 88 -3.32 6.51 -7.54
C ALA A 88 -1.82 6.32 -7.22
N ARG A 89 -1.05 7.41 -7.16
CA ARG A 89 0.37 7.34 -6.78
C ARG A 89 0.57 6.89 -5.33
N ALA A 90 -0.29 7.34 -4.41
CA ALA A 90 -0.25 6.89 -3.03
C ALA A 90 -0.53 5.39 -2.92
N LEU A 91 -1.53 4.87 -3.65
CA LEU A 91 -1.84 3.45 -3.69
C LEU A 91 -0.66 2.61 -4.22
N LEU A 92 -0.01 3.05 -5.29
CA LEU A 92 1.19 2.38 -5.82
C LEU A 92 2.32 2.36 -4.77
N ALA A 93 2.59 3.49 -4.12
CA ALA A 93 3.60 3.57 -3.07
C ALA A 93 3.26 2.67 -1.86
N PHE A 94 1.98 2.58 -1.47
CA PHE A 94 1.54 1.66 -0.41
C PHE A 94 1.75 0.19 -0.79
N ASN A 95 1.40 -0.20 -2.02
CA ASN A 95 1.60 -1.57 -2.49
C ASN A 95 3.09 -1.93 -2.53
N GLU A 96 3.93 -1.01 -2.99
CA GLU A 96 5.39 -1.20 -3.00
C GLU A 96 5.95 -1.32 -1.57
N LEU A 97 5.53 -0.45 -0.66
CA LEU A 97 5.92 -0.51 0.75
C LEU A 97 5.48 -1.84 1.39
N GLN A 98 4.24 -2.26 1.14
CA GLN A 98 3.73 -3.54 1.62
C GLN A 98 4.57 -4.71 1.11
N HIS A 99 4.93 -4.70 -0.17
CA HIS A 99 5.80 -5.72 -0.76
C HIS A 99 7.19 -5.75 -0.10
N ILE A 100 7.82 -4.59 0.09
CA ILE A 100 9.13 -4.48 0.75
C ILE A 100 9.06 -4.99 2.20
N LEU A 101 8.03 -4.61 2.96
CA LEU A 101 7.84 -5.06 4.33
C LEU A 101 7.60 -6.57 4.40
N TYR A 102 6.80 -7.10 3.50
CA TYR A 102 6.56 -8.54 3.37
C TYR A 102 7.87 -9.29 3.11
N GLN A 103 8.63 -8.90 2.11
CA GLN A 103 9.92 -9.51 1.78
C GLN A 103 10.92 -9.43 2.94
N LYS A 104 10.97 -8.29 3.63
CA LYS A 104 11.81 -8.14 4.83
C LYS A 104 11.39 -9.11 5.94
N SER A 105 10.08 -9.26 6.16
CA SER A 105 9.54 -10.17 7.17
C SER A 105 9.89 -11.62 6.86
N ILE A 106 9.71 -12.05 5.62
CA ILE A 106 10.07 -13.40 5.16
C ILE A 106 11.56 -13.66 5.43
N ARG A 107 12.45 -12.76 4.99
CA ARG A 107 13.90 -12.91 5.22
C ARG A 107 14.25 -13.02 6.71
N THR A 108 13.60 -12.21 7.56
CA THR A 108 13.81 -12.29 9.02
C THR A 108 13.44 -13.66 9.58
N VAL A 109 12.33 -14.26 9.09
CA VAL A 109 11.94 -15.62 9.50
C VAL A 109 12.91 -16.67 9.01
N GLU A 110 13.31 -16.61 7.73
CA GLU A 110 14.25 -17.55 7.11
C GLU A 110 15.63 -17.51 7.82
N GLU A 111 16.14 -16.33 8.13
CA GLU A 111 17.39 -16.14 8.86
C GLU A 111 17.27 -16.66 10.30
N GLY A 112 16.21 -16.32 11.02
CA GLY A 112 15.96 -16.80 12.37
C GLY A 112 15.81 -18.30 12.44
N PHE A 113 15.11 -18.90 11.47
CA PHE A 113 15.01 -20.34 11.31
C PHE A 113 16.39 -20.96 11.15
N ARG A 114 17.18 -20.48 10.20
CA ARG A 114 18.51 -21.04 9.89
C ARG A 114 19.43 -21.00 11.12
N GLU A 115 19.52 -19.86 11.80
CA GLU A 115 20.36 -19.71 12.99
C GLU A 115 19.93 -20.70 14.10
N CYS A 116 18.64 -20.81 14.37
CA CYS A 116 18.13 -21.71 15.38
C CYS A 116 18.33 -23.17 14.99
N PHE A 117 17.91 -23.57 13.78
CA PHE A 117 17.99 -24.94 13.30
C PHE A 117 19.42 -25.46 13.30
N THR A 118 20.38 -24.66 12.82
CA THR A 118 21.81 -25.00 12.84
C THR A 118 22.35 -25.18 14.27
N SER A 119 21.82 -24.43 15.24
CA SER A 119 22.26 -24.54 16.65
C SER A 119 21.68 -25.78 17.36
N LEU A 120 20.60 -26.34 16.88
CA LEU A 120 19.88 -27.45 17.50
C LEU A 120 20.24 -28.82 16.91
N ILE A 121 20.61 -28.85 15.62
CA ILE A 121 20.89 -30.09 14.89
C ILE A 121 22.41 -30.33 14.82
N ASN A 122 22.82 -31.54 15.20
CA ASN A 122 24.23 -31.95 15.10
C ASN A 122 24.64 -32.42 13.68
N LYS A 123 23.65 -32.71 12.84
CA LYS A 123 23.87 -33.13 11.45
C LYS A 123 23.89 -31.92 10.54
N SER A 124 25.09 -31.43 10.20
CA SER A 124 25.29 -30.31 9.28
C SER A 124 24.78 -30.54 7.85
N ASP A 125 24.29 -31.75 7.56
CA ASP A 125 24.00 -32.22 6.22
C ASP A 125 22.51 -32.33 5.87
N LEU A 126 21.61 -31.94 6.77
CA LEU A 126 20.19 -32.19 6.56
C LEU A 126 19.49 -31.07 5.76
N ILE A 127 19.52 -29.86 6.26
CA ILE A 127 18.87 -28.67 5.70
C ILE A 127 19.79 -27.46 5.97
N ASP A 128 20.02 -26.65 4.95
CA ASP A 128 20.78 -25.40 5.08
C ASP A 128 19.90 -24.18 5.36
N GLY A 129 18.60 -24.30 5.10
CA GLY A 129 17.62 -23.26 5.34
C GLY A 129 16.24 -23.59 4.81
N ILE A 130 15.35 -22.63 4.96
CA ILE A 130 14.02 -22.68 4.38
C ILE A 130 13.84 -21.52 3.41
N HIS A 131 12.97 -21.70 2.42
CA HIS A 131 12.40 -20.65 1.62
C HIS A 131 10.88 -20.59 1.83
N ILE A 132 10.35 -19.40 2.01
CA ILE A 132 8.90 -19.17 2.17
C ILE A 132 8.38 -18.53 0.89
N ASP A 133 7.59 -19.28 0.14
CA ASP A 133 7.06 -18.82 -1.14
C ASP A 133 5.91 -17.79 -1.00
N GLY A 134 5.44 -17.25 -2.13
CA GLY A 134 4.35 -16.28 -2.17
C GLY A 134 3.00 -16.80 -1.63
N SER A 135 2.84 -18.13 -1.49
CA SER A 135 1.67 -18.79 -0.90
C SER A 135 1.89 -19.19 0.57
N LEU A 136 2.99 -18.75 1.17
CA LEU A 136 3.42 -19.06 2.55
C LEU A 136 3.75 -20.55 2.77
N ASN A 137 4.06 -21.31 1.71
CA ASN A 137 4.60 -22.65 1.88
C ASN A 137 6.05 -22.56 2.35
N VAL A 138 6.40 -23.38 3.33
CA VAL A 138 7.76 -23.46 3.88
C VAL A 138 8.50 -24.61 3.18
N LEU A 139 9.46 -24.26 2.35
CA LEU A 139 10.22 -25.19 1.51
C LEU A 139 11.65 -25.35 2.07
N PRO A 140 11.97 -26.46 2.71
CA PRO A 140 13.34 -26.71 3.15
C PRO A 140 14.26 -26.95 1.96
N TYR A 141 15.46 -26.37 2.01
CA TYR A 141 16.45 -26.52 0.96
C TYR A 141 17.83 -26.91 1.50
N LYS A 142 18.64 -27.52 0.60
CA LYS A 142 20.05 -27.76 0.78
C LYS A 142 20.85 -27.11 -0.33
N LYS A 143 21.91 -26.42 -0.02
CA LYS A 143 22.81 -25.82 -1.01
C LYS A 143 23.65 -26.90 -1.68
N LYS A 144 23.58 -26.96 -3.00
CA LYS A 144 24.39 -27.85 -3.83
C LYS A 144 25.17 -27.03 -4.85
N ARG A 145 26.43 -27.42 -5.07
CA ARG A 145 27.29 -26.81 -6.09
C ARG A 145 27.01 -27.45 -7.44
N PHE A 146 26.95 -26.60 -8.44
CA PHE A 146 26.74 -26.99 -9.84
C PHE A 146 27.73 -26.25 -10.73
N LYS A 147 28.13 -26.91 -11.81
CA LYS A 147 28.83 -26.25 -12.91
C LYS A 147 27.82 -25.80 -13.95
N ALA A 148 27.98 -24.58 -14.47
CA ALA A 148 27.11 -24.02 -15.49
C ALA A 148 26.97 -24.94 -16.70
N ALA A 149 28.07 -25.56 -17.14
CA ALA A 149 28.09 -26.50 -18.26
C ALA A 149 27.15 -27.70 -18.06
N ASP A 150 27.07 -28.25 -16.84
CA ASP A 150 26.20 -29.38 -16.54
C ASP A 150 24.72 -28.99 -16.57
N ILE A 151 24.40 -27.82 -16.03
CA ILE A 151 23.06 -27.24 -16.06
C ILE A 151 22.61 -26.97 -17.50
N TYR A 152 23.47 -26.34 -18.31
CA TYR A 152 23.14 -26.07 -19.72
C TYR A 152 22.91 -27.35 -20.52
N LYS A 153 23.67 -28.40 -20.24
CA LYS A 153 23.48 -29.71 -20.90
C LYS A 153 22.13 -30.32 -20.54
N VAL A 154 21.72 -30.24 -19.27
CA VAL A 154 20.44 -30.77 -18.81
C VAL A 154 19.29 -29.94 -19.37
N PHE A 155 19.41 -28.60 -19.29
CA PHE A 155 18.40 -27.68 -19.80
C PHE A 155 18.19 -27.81 -21.31
N GLY A 156 19.26 -27.86 -22.10
CA GLY A 156 19.19 -27.97 -23.54
C GLY A 156 18.58 -29.31 -24.02
N LYS A 157 18.68 -30.39 -23.20
CA LYS A 157 18.11 -31.70 -23.52
C LYS A 157 16.65 -31.85 -23.09
N ASN A 158 16.27 -31.32 -21.92
CA ASN A 158 15.00 -31.68 -21.27
C ASN A 158 14.10 -30.47 -20.98
N GLY A 159 14.59 -29.23 -21.14
CA GLY A 159 13.83 -28.00 -20.91
C GLY A 159 13.72 -27.55 -19.45
N ALA A 160 13.03 -26.42 -19.24
CA ALA A 160 12.91 -25.77 -17.93
C ALA A 160 12.09 -26.60 -16.92
N GLU A 161 10.98 -27.18 -17.35
CA GLU A 161 10.09 -27.96 -16.48
C GLU A 161 10.79 -29.17 -15.85
N TYR A 162 11.61 -29.85 -16.60
CA TYR A 162 12.40 -30.97 -16.08
C TYR A 162 13.41 -30.49 -15.05
N LEU A 163 14.06 -29.37 -15.28
CA LEU A 163 15.02 -28.80 -14.35
C LEU A 163 14.34 -28.36 -13.05
N ILE A 164 13.19 -27.68 -13.13
CA ILE A 164 12.38 -27.29 -11.97
C ILE A 164 11.96 -28.53 -11.17
N ALA A 165 11.55 -29.61 -11.83
CA ALA A 165 11.19 -30.85 -11.15
C ALA A 165 12.36 -31.49 -10.38
N GLN A 166 13.61 -31.26 -10.81
CA GLN A 166 14.80 -31.80 -10.19
C GLN A 166 15.33 -30.94 -9.02
N ILE A 167 15.38 -29.63 -9.19
CA ILE A 167 16.03 -28.73 -8.23
C ILE A 167 15.02 -27.91 -7.40
N GLY A 168 13.75 -27.83 -7.80
CA GLY A 168 12.72 -26.99 -7.19
C GLY A 168 12.61 -25.63 -7.87
N LEU A 169 11.45 -24.97 -7.71
CA LEU A 169 11.18 -23.67 -8.33
C LEU A 169 12.11 -22.58 -7.78
N TYR A 170 12.29 -22.51 -6.49
CA TYR A 170 13.16 -21.52 -5.85
C TYR A 170 14.60 -21.61 -6.35
N ALA A 171 15.17 -22.83 -6.44
CA ALA A 171 16.51 -23.01 -6.98
C ALA A 171 16.60 -22.61 -8.47
N TYR A 172 15.53 -22.80 -9.23
CA TYR A 172 15.45 -22.37 -10.63
C TYR A 172 15.42 -20.85 -10.77
N GLU A 173 14.71 -20.12 -9.91
CA GLU A 173 14.70 -18.66 -9.88
C GLU A 173 16.11 -18.11 -9.56
N VAL A 174 16.76 -18.65 -8.52
CA VAL A 174 18.15 -18.28 -8.19
C VAL A 174 19.11 -18.60 -9.33
N LEU A 175 18.90 -19.71 -10.04
CA LEU A 175 19.70 -20.09 -11.20
C LEU A 175 19.62 -19.06 -12.34
N GLN A 176 18.44 -18.48 -12.60
CA GLN A 176 18.28 -17.46 -13.63
C GLN A 176 19.18 -16.24 -13.37
N ASP A 177 19.23 -15.77 -12.11
CA ASP A 177 20.10 -14.68 -11.72
C ASP A 177 21.59 -15.00 -11.91
N LYS A 178 21.99 -16.23 -11.56
CA LYS A 178 23.37 -16.72 -11.73
C LYS A 178 23.79 -16.84 -13.19
N ILE A 179 22.89 -17.31 -14.05
CA ILE A 179 23.11 -17.35 -15.50
C ILE A 179 23.30 -15.94 -16.07
N ILE A 180 22.51 -14.97 -15.64
CA ILE A 180 22.65 -13.58 -16.05
C ILE A 180 24.00 -13.02 -15.63
N ALA A 181 24.47 -13.38 -14.42
CA ALA A 181 25.78 -12.99 -13.89
C ALA A 181 26.97 -13.71 -14.57
N ARG A 182 26.72 -14.71 -15.43
CA ARG A 182 27.72 -15.53 -16.15
C ARG A 182 28.72 -16.24 -15.21
N GLU A 183 28.23 -16.71 -14.06
CA GLU A 183 29.05 -17.50 -13.15
C GLU A 183 29.31 -18.90 -13.76
N GLU A 184 30.55 -19.42 -13.62
CA GLU A 184 30.90 -20.77 -14.13
C GLU A 184 30.57 -21.87 -13.13
N GLU A 185 30.66 -21.57 -11.84
CA GLU A 185 30.27 -22.46 -10.73
C GLU A 185 29.42 -21.68 -9.74
N PHE A 186 28.35 -22.29 -9.26
CA PHE A 186 27.42 -21.64 -8.34
C PHE A 186 26.75 -22.63 -7.39
N GLU A 187 26.32 -22.13 -6.25
CA GLU A 187 25.50 -22.88 -5.29
C GLU A 187 24.02 -22.55 -5.51
N LEU A 188 23.19 -23.61 -5.58
CA LEU A 188 21.73 -23.49 -5.67
C LEU A 188 21.05 -24.09 -4.45
N PRO A 189 20.00 -23.44 -3.93
CA PRO A 189 19.17 -23.95 -2.84
C PRO A 189 18.18 -25.00 -3.35
N VAL A 190 18.65 -26.24 -3.46
CA VAL A 190 17.85 -27.37 -3.99
C VAL A 190 16.86 -27.82 -2.93
N GLU A 191 15.59 -27.95 -3.30
CA GLU A 191 14.52 -28.41 -2.41
C GLU A 191 14.79 -29.81 -1.84
N VAL A 192 14.63 -29.97 -0.53
CA VAL A 192 14.78 -31.24 0.18
C VAL A 192 13.44 -31.98 0.17
N LYS A 193 13.38 -33.04 -0.64
CA LYS A 193 12.20 -33.92 -0.75
C LYS A 193 12.22 -35.10 0.25
N GLN A 194 13.31 -35.25 0.99
CA GLN A 194 13.47 -36.33 1.96
C GLN A 194 12.57 -36.08 3.19
N GLN A 195 11.90 -37.13 3.68
CA GLN A 195 11.11 -37.02 4.89
C GLN A 195 12.01 -36.91 6.12
N LEU A 196 11.74 -35.90 6.94
CA LEU A 196 12.36 -35.73 8.26
C LEU A 196 11.85 -36.81 9.22
N SER A 197 12.70 -37.31 10.09
CA SER A 197 12.31 -38.13 11.23
C SER A 197 11.40 -37.34 12.19
N ALA A 198 10.75 -37.99 13.10
CA ALA A 198 9.84 -37.36 14.05
C ALA A 198 10.54 -36.31 14.93
N GLY A 199 11.76 -36.58 15.41
CA GLY A 199 12.56 -35.64 16.18
C GLY A 199 13.03 -34.47 15.34
N GLU A 200 13.52 -34.71 14.11
CA GLU A 200 13.91 -33.64 13.19
C GLU A 200 12.74 -32.72 12.82
N LYS A 201 11.53 -33.26 12.65
CA LYS A 201 10.31 -32.44 12.45
C LYS A 201 10.01 -31.54 13.64
N GLN A 202 10.21 -32.04 14.85
CA GLN A 202 10.01 -31.28 16.07
C GLN A 202 11.01 -30.11 16.17
N ILE A 203 12.28 -30.38 15.92
CA ILE A 203 13.33 -29.35 15.85
C ILE A 203 13.02 -28.33 14.75
N PHE A 204 12.54 -28.80 13.60
CA PHE A 204 12.14 -27.92 12.49
C PHE A 204 11.02 -26.94 12.90
N ILE A 205 9.99 -27.45 13.60
CA ILE A 205 8.88 -26.60 14.08
C ILE A 205 9.37 -25.61 15.14
N MET A 206 10.26 -26.02 16.03
CA MET A 206 10.85 -25.13 17.03
C MET A 206 11.67 -24.01 16.37
N ALA A 207 12.50 -24.35 15.39
CA ALA A 207 13.29 -23.37 14.64
C ALA A 207 12.39 -22.41 13.83
N LEU A 208 11.30 -22.90 13.25
CA LEU A 208 10.32 -22.08 12.55
C LEU A 208 9.63 -21.09 13.50
N TYR A 209 9.23 -21.59 14.69
CA TYR A 209 8.67 -20.71 15.72
C TYR A 209 9.67 -19.62 16.13
N HIS A 210 10.95 -19.97 16.33
CA HIS A 210 11.99 -18.99 16.64
C HIS A 210 12.11 -17.92 15.54
N GLY A 211 12.09 -18.32 14.27
CA GLY A 211 12.10 -17.38 13.15
C GLY A 211 10.89 -16.44 13.18
N LEU A 212 9.68 -16.99 13.40
CA LEU A 212 8.44 -16.21 13.52
C LEU A 212 8.43 -15.27 14.74
N SER A 213 8.97 -15.70 15.87
CA SER A 213 9.04 -14.88 17.09
C SER A 213 9.85 -13.60 16.90
N ARG A 214 10.81 -13.59 15.97
CA ARG A 214 11.59 -12.39 15.61
C ARG A 214 10.76 -11.30 14.93
N LEU A 215 9.62 -11.61 14.35
CA LEU A 215 8.73 -10.63 13.74
C LEU A 215 7.95 -9.85 14.80
N ASN A 216 7.69 -10.46 15.93
CA ASN A 216 6.80 -9.91 16.96
C ASN A 216 7.57 -9.00 17.91
N LYS A 217 7.13 -7.77 18.03
CA LYS A 217 7.49 -6.87 19.12
C LYS A 217 6.73 -7.19 20.42
N ILE A 218 5.73 -8.05 20.33
CA ILE A 218 4.90 -8.49 21.44
C ILE A 218 5.38 -9.88 21.86
N ASN A 219 5.76 -10.04 23.10
CA ASN A 219 6.17 -11.33 23.65
C ASN A 219 4.94 -12.24 23.76
N VAL A 220 4.78 -13.13 22.80
CA VAL A 220 3.72 -14.16 22.85
C VAL A 220 4.25 -15.34 23.67
N PRO A 221 3.46 -15.86 24.65
CA PRO A 221 3.87 -17.04 25.40
C PRO A 221 4.13 -18.24 24.48
N TYR A 222 5.24 -18.92 24.69
CA TYR A 222 5.53 -20.17 24.00
C TYR A 222 5.02 -21.34 24.84
N ILE A 223 4.01 -22.03 24.34
CA ILE A 223 3.42 -23.21 25.04
C ILE A 223 3.78 -24.43 24.21
N VAL A 224 4.44 -25.39 24.84
CA VAL A 224 4.85 -26.62 24.17
C VAL A 224 4.52 -27.82 25.04
N ASP A 225 3.91 -28.83 24.42
CA ASP A 225 3.57 -30.09 25.03
C ASP A 225 4.56 -31.16 24.61
N THR A 226 5.11 -31.90 25.61
CA THR A 226 6.04 -33.02 25.46
C THR A 226 7.16 -32.74 24.41
N PRO A 227 7.98 -31.67 24.61
CA PRO A 227 8.93 -31.24 23.60
C PRO A 227 10.06 -32.22 23.34
N PHE A 228 10.26 -33.21 24.18
CA PHE A 228 11.41 -34.13 24.15
C PHE A 228 11.02 -35.60 23.91
N ALA A 229 9.74 -35.93 23.75
CA ALA A 229 9.26 -37.31 23.65
C ALA A 229 9.91 -38.16 22.54
N ARG A 230 10.40 -37.51 21.47
CA ARG A 230 11.00 -38.18 20.28
C ARG A 230 12.39 -37.71 19.97
N ILE A 231 13.05 -37.06 20.93
CA ILE A 231 14.34 -36.40 20.74
C ILE A 231 15.39 -37.18 21.57
N ASP A 232 16.51 -37.50 20.95
CA ASP A 232 17.62 -38.16 21.64
C ASP A 232 18.30 -37.24 22.67
N LYS A 233 19.15 -37.84 23.52
CA LYS A 233 19.78 -37.13 24.64
C LYS A 233 20.61 -35.92 24.20
N GLU A 234 21.32 -36.00 23.08
CA GLU A 234 22.20 -34.95 22.60
C GLU A 234 21.43 -33.74 22.07
N HIS A 235 20.42 -33.97 21.24
CA HIS A 235 19.53 -32.92 20.77
C HIS A 235 18.71 -32.31 21.92
N ARG A 236 18.31 -33.10 22.94
CA ARG A 236 17.62 -32.60 24.12
C ARG A 236 18.47 -31.58 24.89
N SER A 237 19.75 -31.87 25.11
CA SER A 237 20.69 -30.93 25.72
C SER A 237 20.84 -29.65 24.91
N ASN A 238 20.97 -29.77 23.58
CA ASN A 238 21.06 -28.64 22.71
C ASN A 238 19.82 -27.73 22.72
N ILE A 239 18.63 -28.31 22.78
CA ILE A 239 17.36 -27.55 22.87
C ILE A 239 17.31 -26.80 24.19
N LEU A 240 17.60 -27.46 25.33
CA LEU A 240 17.60 -26.80 26.61
C LEU A 240 18.61 -25.64 26.67
N ALA A 241 19.83 -25.87 26.20
CA ALA A 241 20.90 -24.85 26.23
C ALA A 241 20.75 -23.74 25.21
N ASN A 242 20.24 -24.02 24.01
CA ASN A 242 20.32 -23.10 22.88
C ASN A 242 18.97 -22.58 22.36
N PHE A 243 17.86 -23.22 22.72
CA PHE A 243 16.53 -22.77 22.27
C PHE A 243 15.81 -22.00 23.36
N PHE A 244 15.53 -22.64 24.51
CA PHE A 244 14.75 -22.01 25.57
C PHE A 244 15.44 -20.78 26.18
N THR A 245 16.75 -20.77 26.25
CA THR A 245 17.55 -19.62 26.72
C THR A 245 17.51 -18.41 25.79
N LYS A 246 17.20 -18.61 24.51
CA LYS A 246 17.17 -17.55 23.49
C LYS A 246 15.77 -17.02 23.19
N LEU A 247 14.73 -17.67 23.71
CA LEU A 247 13.37 -17.19 23.53
C LEU A 247 13.10 -16.02 24.49
N ASN A 248 12.53 -14.96 23.93
CA ASN A 248 12.07 -13.82 24.71
C ASN A 248 10.60 -14.05 25.09
N GLY A 249 10.28 -13.87 26.37
CA GLY A 249 8.89 -13.98 26.85
C GLY A 249 8.65 -15.17 27.76
N GLN A 250 7.38 -15.43 28.05
CA GLN A 250 6.96 -16.52 28.91
C GLN A 250 6.99 -17.85 28.16
N ILE A 251 7.57 -18.88 28.78
CA ILE A 251 7.59 -20.25 28.25
C ILE A 251 6.82 -21.14 29.20
N LEU A 252 5.89 -21.91 28.65
CA LEU A 252 5.16 -22.95 29.39
C LEU A 252 5.46 -24.31 28.76
N ILE A 253 6.16 -25.17 29.48
CA ILE A 253 6.50 -26.52 29.04
C ILE A 253 5.60 -27.49 29.77
N LEU A 254 4.80 -28.26 29.04
CA LEU A 254 4.06 -29.41 29.56
C LEU A 254 4.95 -30.63 29.33
N SER A 255 5.43 -31.24 30.39
CA SER A 255 6.44 -32.30 30.33
C SER A 255 5.96 -33.52 31.14
N THR A 256 6.45 -34.67 30.73
CA THR A 256 6.26 -35.91 31.53
C THR A 256 7.33 -36.05 32.60
N ASP A 257 7.17 -37.04 33.48
CA ASP A 257 8.12 -37.39 34.52
C ASP A 257 9.49 -37.87 34.02
N GLU A 258 9.62 -38.15 32.72
CA GLU A 258 10.87 -38.67 32.13
C GLU A 258 11.63 -37.62 31.29
N GLU A 259 11.03 -36.46 30.96
CA GLU A 259 11.59 -35.55 29.97
C GLU A 259 12.62 -34.57 30.55
N ILE A 260 12.29 -33.91 31.66
CA ILE A 260 13.15 -32.88 32.29
C ILE A 260 13.51 -33.33 33.71
N VAL A 261 14.35 -34.34 33.83
CA VAL A 261 14.79 -34.88 35.12
C VAL A 261 16.32 -34.91 35.25
N GLY A 262 16.83 -34.91 36.47
CA GLY A 262 18.27 -34.94 36.74
C GLY A 262 19.01 -33.77 36.12
N ASN A 263 20.06 -34.03 35.35
CA ASN A 263 20.91 -33.01 34.73
C ASN A 263 20.13 -32.03 33.84
N TYR A 264 19.01 -32.44 33.20
CA TYR A 264 18.18 -31.56 32.39
C TYR A 264 17.42 -30.55 33.24
N GLN A 265 16.98 -30.92 34.41
CA GLN A 265 16.35 -30.03 35.40
C GLN A 265 17.35 -28.99 35.90
N GLU A 266 18.59 -29.41 36.17
CA GLU A 266 19.66 -28.51 36.57
C GLU A 266 19.97 -27.47 35.49
N MET A 267 19.97 -27.87 34.21
CA MET A 267 20.24 -26.97 33.08
C MET A 267 19.21 -25.86 32.94
N VAL A 268 18.01 -26.02 33.39
CA VAL A 268 16.92 -25.03 33.29
C VAL A 268 16.56 -24.39 34.64
N SER A 269 17.20 -24.78 35.73
CA SER A 269 16.87 -24.32 37.09
C SER A 269 16.85 -22.81 37.22
N ASP A 270 17.80 -22.11 36.59
CA ASP A 270 17.91 -20.65 36.63
C ASP A 270 16.84 -19.93 35.78
N LEU A 271 16.19 -20.66 34.89
CA LEU A 271 15.11 -20.15 34.03
C LEU A 271 13.72 -20.40 34.56
N LEU A 272 13.59 -21.33 35.55
CA LEU A 272 12.31 -21.73 36.11
C LEU A 272 11.79 -20.68 37.09
N SER A 273 10.64 -20.09 36.78
CA SER A 273 9.93 -19.21 37.69
C SER A 273 8.98 -19.98 38.62
N ASN A 274 8.28 -20.99 38.10
CA ASN A 274 7.37 -21.85 38.85
C ASN A 274 7.35 -23.24 38.22
N THR A 275 7.10 -24.24 39.08
CA THR A 275 6.85 -25.63 38.69
C THR A 275 5.53 -26.09 39.24
N PHE A 276 4.79 -26.87 38.45
CA PHE A 276 3.51 -27.43 38.85
C PHE A 276 3.47 -28.91 38.48
N VAL A 277 3.00 -29.75 39.41
CA VAL A 277 2.69 -31.17 39.15
C VAL A 277 1.18 -31.36 39.13
N LEU A 278 0.68 -31.95 38.06
CA LEU A 278 -0.70 -32.36 37.93
C LEU A 278 -0.83 -33.81 38.44
N ASN A 279 -1.37 -33.98 39.64
CA ASN A 279 -1.53 -35.28 40.27
C ASN A 279 -2.98 -35.76 40.11
N HIS A 280 -3.18 -36.86 39.39
CA HIS A 280 -4.49 -37.45 39.22
C HIS A 280 -4.80 -38.37 40.41
N THR A 281 -5.85 -38.03 41.16
CA THR A 281 -6.28 -38.82 42.34
C THR A 281 -7.20 -39.95 41.91
N PRO A 282 -7.22 -41.07 42.67
CA PRO A 282 -8.13 -42.23 42.39
C PRO A 282 -9.61 -41.87 42.33
N GLY A 283 -10.01 -40.71 42.85
CA GLY A 283 -11.38 -40.20 42.83
C GLY A 283 -11.75 -39.45 41.52
N GLY A 284 -10.89 -39.44 40.52
CA GLY A 284 -11.13 -38.78 39.23
C GLY A 284 -10.88 -37.28 39.21
N ASN A 285 -10.37 -36.69 40.28
CA ASN A 285 -9.99 -35.29 40.38
C ASN A 285 -8.50 -35.10 40.06
N THR A 286 -8.11 -33.95 39.55
CA THR A 286 -6.72 -33.57 39.36
C THR A 286 -6.36 -32.48 40.35
N GLU A 287 -5.34 -32.72 41.16
CA GLU A 287 -4.76 -31.77 42.09
C GLU A 287 -3.54 -31.11 41.48
N ILE A 288 -3.38 -29.82 41.71
CA ILE A 288 -2.23 -29.02 41.24
C ILE A 288 -1.32 -28.79 42.44
N LEU A 289 -0.13 -29.39 42.39
CA LEU A 289 0.91 -29.18 43.37
C LEU A 289 1.89 -28.12 42.85
N LYS A 290 1.98 -27.00 43.55
CA LYS A 290 2.87 -25.88 43.18
C LYS A 290 4.26 -26.10 43.78
N ASP A 291 5.28 -25.56 43.09
CA ASP A 291 6.70 -25.60 43.48
C ASP A 291 7.23 -27.04 43.71
N THR A 292 6.59 -28.00 43.04
CA THR A 292 6.93 -29.42 43.08
C THR A 292 7.29 -29.89 41.67
N TYR A 293 8.28 -30.77 41.53
CA TYR A 293 8.63 -31.44 40.29
C TYR A 293 8.99 -32.90 40.50
N PHE A 294 8.88 -33.72 39.47
CA PHE A 294 9.17 -35.16 39.56
C PHE A 294 10.59 -35.41 40.02
N GLY A 295 10.83 -36.16 41.07
CA GLY A 295 12.14 -36.53 41.61
C GLY A 295 12.78 -35.53 42.57
N GLY A 296 12.18 -34.38 42.81
CA GLY A 296 12.63 -33.42 43.80
C GLY A 296 11.87 -33.63 45.13
N GLN A 297 12.57 -33.85 46.25
CA GLN A 297 11.99 -33.66 47.57
C GLN A 297 11.50 -32.21 47.69
N ALA A 298 10.30 -32.00 48.20
CA ALA A 298 9.84 -30.68 48.59
C ALA A 298 10.95 -30.00 49.40
N LYS A 299 11.37 -28.78 48.99
CA LYS A 299 12.20 -27.95 49.85
C LYS A 299 11.36 -27.69 51.08
N ASP A 300 11.69 -28.42 52.17
CA ASP A 300 11.12 -28.12 53.47
C ASP A 300 11.43 -26.67 53.80
N ASP A 301 10.39 -25.85 53.91
CA ASP A 301 10.46 -24.50 54.46
C ASP A 301 11.06 -24.59 55.86
N GLN A 302 12.29 -24.12 55.99
CA GLN A 302 12.88 -23.67 57.27
C GLN A 302 13.07 -22.18 57.26
#